data_2ce42ea46373165b9e08ae76512f207f
#
_entry.id   2ce42ea46373165b9e08ae76512f207f
#
_cell.length_a   1.000
_cell.length_b   1.000
_cell.length_c   1.000
_cell.angle_alpha   90.00
_cell.angle_beta   90.00
_cell.angle_gamma   90.00
#
_symmetry.space_group_name_H-M   'P 1'
#
loop_
_entity.id
_entity.type
_entity.pdbx_description
1 polymer ?
#
loop_
_entity_poly.entity_id
_entity_poly.type
_entity_poly.pdbx_seq_one_letter_code
_entity_poly.pdbx_strand_id
1 'polypeptide(L)'
;MIDLLVAGGGPAGLATAVHAACAGLEAVVVERRSGPIDKACGEGLMPHSVRQLQRLGARPEGREFRGIRYLDGRHTAEARFRDGAGYGVRRTVLHAALSQAASDAGVRVVHGEVGPVTQDSTSVSAAGFRARYLAAADGLHSPIRRSLGLSGGEGRRRRWGIRRHFQIAPWSDCVEVYWGSDAEAYVTPVGENCVGVAILTSARGGFDERLAAFPLLAERIHGLEHGHDRAAGPLRQKVRHRSAGRVLLVGDAAGYVDALTGEGMGLAFGAAELLVRCVRADQPGDYDRQWRALTRRYRLLTAALLHGSGFGPVRACITPASAALPSVFARVVNALGS
;
A
#
# COMPACT_ATOMS: atom_id res chain seq x y z
N MET A 1 23.99 20.27 7.08
CA MET A 1 23.78 18.87 6.60
C MET A 1 22.57 18.34 7.36
N ILE A 2 21.50 17.97 6.67
CA ILE A 2 20.27 17.45 7.27
C ILE A 2 20.44 15.98 7.74
N ASP A 3 19.60 15.50 8.64
CA ASP A 3 19.66 14.12 9.11
C ASP A 3 19.11 13.12 8.08
N LEU A 4 17.97 13.45 7.47
CA LEU A 4 17.26 12.54 6.57
C LEU A 4 16.71 13.26 5.33
N LEU A 5 17.18 12.85 4.16
CA LEU A 5 16.57 13.22 2.89
C LEU A 5 15.56 12.13 2.49
N VAL A 6 14.32 12.50 2.20
CA VAL A 6 13.26 11.57 1.78
C VAL A 6 12.96 11.76 0.30
N ALA A 7 13.21 10.74 -0.49
CA ALA A 7 12.95 10.72 -1.93
C ALA A 7 11.55 10.22 -2.22
N GLY A 8 10.62 11.12 -2.47
CA GLY A 8 9.22 10.87 -2.77
C GLY A 8 8.27 11.20 -1.63
N GLY A 9 7.27 12.05 -1.93
CA GLY A 9 6.22 12.53 -1.03
C GLY A 9 4.95 11.66 -1.03
N GLY A 10 5.05 10.37 -1.40
CA GLY A 10 3.95 9.43 -1.21
C GLY A 10 3.73 9.09 0.27
N PRO A 11 2.69 8.29 0.64
CA PRO A 11 2.41 7.97 2.05
C PRO A 11 3.59 7.40 2.83
N ALA A 12 4.40 6.54 2.21
CA ALA A 12 5.59 5.99 2.88
C ALA A 12 6.62 7.09 3.19
N GLY A 13 6.83 8.01 2.24
CA GLY A 13 7.79 9.11 2.42
C GLY A 13 7.31 10.13 3.45
N LEU A 14 6.04 10.56 3.34
CA LEU A 14 5.45 11.49 4.32
C LEU A 14 5.45 10.89 5.72
N ALA A 15 5.04 9.61 5.88
CA ALA A 15 5.12 8.92 7.17
C ALA A 15 6.55 8.84 7.71
N THR A 16 7.54 8.58 6.84
CA THR A 16 8.96 8.57 7.23
C THR A 16 9.40 9.94 7.75
N ALA A 17 9.01 11.00 7.05
CA ALA A 17 9.38 12.37 7.43
C ALA A 17 8.70 12.80 8.73
N VAL A 18 7.43 12.47 8.94
CA VAL A 18 6.72 12.72 10.21
C VAL A 18 7.39 11.98 11.36
N HIS A 19 7.69 10.68 11.21
CA HIS A 19 8.41 9.94 12.25
C HIS A 19 9.80 10.53 12.53
N ALA A 20 10.52 11.00 11.51
CA ALA A 20 11.82 11.64 11.67
C ALA A 20 11.70 12.93 12.48
N ALA A 21 10.75 13.81 12.13
CA ALA A 21 10.50 15.05 12.86
C ALA A 21 10.09 14.79 14.31
N CYS A 22 9.19 13.84 14.58
CA CYS A 22 8.82 13.42 15.93
C CYS A 22 10.00 12.83 16.72
N ALA A 23 11.00 12.27 16.04
CA ALA A 23 12.23 11.77 16.65
C ALA A 23 13.31 12.86 16.85
N GLY A 24 13.04 14.12 16.52
CA GLY A 24 13.96 15.25 16.60
C GLY A 24 15.01 15.31 15.49
N LEU A 25 14.76 14.63 14.37
CA LEU A 25 15.65 14.63 13.20
C LEU A 25 15.20 15.69 12.18
N GLU A 26 16.15 16.41 11.61
CA GLU A 26 15.88 17.32 10.49
C GLU A 26 15.63 16.52 9.21
N ALA A 27 14.37 16.52 8.71
CA ALA A 27 13.97 15.82 7.51
C ALA A 27 13.51 16.75 6.40
N VAL A 28 13.90 16.45 5.15
CA VAL A 28 13.46 17.14 3.95
C VAL A 28 12.89 16.11 2.98
N VAL A 29 11.67 16.34 2.49
CA VAL A 29 11.03 15.52 1.45
C VAL A 29 11.20 16.20 0.11
N VAL A 30 11.65 15.46 -0.90
CA VAL A 30 11.67 15.90 -2.30
C VAL A 30 10.62 15.10 -3.08
N GLU A 31 9.62 15.80 -3.64
CA GLU A 31 8.55 15.20 -4.46
C GLU A 31 8.41 15.95 -5.78
N ARG A 32 8.35 15.20 -6.87
CA ARG A 32 8.26 15.75 -8.24
C ARG A 32 6.87 16.14 -8.69
N ARG A 33 5.83 15.70 -7.98
CA ARG A 33 4.44 15.99 -8.31
C ARG A 33 3.92 17.11 -7.44
N SER A 34 3.10 17.95 -8.02
CA SER A 34 2.32 18.96 -7.31
C SER A 34 0.94 18.40 -6.95
N GLY A 35 0.38 18.86 -5.81
CA GLY A 35 -0.96 18.51 -5.36
C GLY A 35 -1.09 17.07 -4.84
N PRO A 36 -2.32 16.67 -4.48
CA PRO A 36 -2.60 15.32 -3.97
C PRO A 36 -2.27 14.25 -4.99
N ILE A 37 -1.40 13.29 -4.60
CA ILE A 37 -0.93 12.23 -5.49
C ILE A 37 -1.98 11.13 -5.62
N ASP A 38 -2.58 11.00 -6.80
CA ASP A 38 -3.49 9.92 -7.14
C ASP A 38 -2.73 8.75 -7.81
N LYS A 39 -2.88 7.55 -7.24
CA LYS A 39 -2.35 6.28 -7.76
C LYS A 39 -3.38 5.17 -7.57
N ALA A 40 -3.33 4.14 -8.39
CA ALA A 40 -4.12 2.93 -8.18
C ALA A 40 -3.86 2.37 -6.77
N CYS A 41 -4.93 2.16 -6.02
CA CYS A 41 -4.92 1.68 -4.63
C CYS A 41 -6.27 1.05 -4.33
N GLY A 42 -6.32 0.02 -3.48
CA GLY A 42 -7.57 -0.55 -2.96
C GLY A 42 -8.26 0.34 -1.92
N GLU A 43 -7.57 1.37 -1.43
CA GLU A 43 -8.07 2.44 -0.56
C GLU A 43 -8.66 1.98 0.79
N GLY A 44 -8.56 0.71 1.11
CA GLY A 44 -8.92 0.15 2.42
C GLY A 44 -7.71 0.13 3.36
N LEU A 45 -7.85 0.75 4.53
CA LEU A 45 -6.90 0.67 5.64
C LEU A 45 -7.42 -0.34 6.66
N MET A 46 -6.65 -1.39 6.92
CA MET A 46 -6.96 -2.36 7.97
C MET A 46 -6.86 -1.72 9.36
N PRO A 47 -7.49 -2.27 10.42
CA PRO A 47 -7.54 -1.63 11.75
C PRO A 47 -6.16 -1.22 12.30
N HIS A 48 -5.13 -2.05 12.14
CA HIS A 48 -3.77 -1.70 12.57
C HIS A 48 -3.19 -0.51 11.79
N SER A 49 -3.49 -0.41 10.48
CA SER A 49 -3.06 0.71 9.64
C SER A 49 -3.74 2.02 10.04
N VAL A 50 -5.00 1.95 10.47
CA VAL A 50 -5.74 3.11 11.00
C VAL A 50 -5.06 3.62 12.28
N ARG A 51 -4.69 2.73 13.20
CA ARG A 51 -3.95 3.11 14.42
C ARG A 51 -2.60 3.76 14.12
N GLN A 52 -1.88 3.24 13.12
CA GLN A 52 -0.61 3.85 12.69
C GLN A 52 -0.81 5.24 12.09
N LEU A 53 -1.85 5.40 11.25
CA LEU A 53 -2.21 6.69 10.66
C LEU A 53 -2.56 7.73 11.73
N GLN A 54 -3.31 7.34 12.76
CA GLN A 54 -3.63 8.19 13.91
C GLN A 54 -2.39 8.64 14.69
N ARG A 55 -1.41 7.74 14.87
CA ARG A 55 -0.11 8.08 15.51
C ARG A 55 0.71 9.08 14.69
N LEU A 56 0.54 9.10 13.37
CA LEU A 56 1.13 10.11 12.49
C LEU A 56 0.41 11.46 12.56
N GLY A 57 -0.69 11.58 13.33
CA GLY A 57 -1.51 12.79 13.37
C GLY A 57 -2.39 13.00 12.15
N ALA A 58 -2.39 12.09 11.19
CA ALA A 58 -3.20 12.22 9.97
C ALA A 58 -4.63 11.75 10.20
N ARG A 59 -5.61 12.58 9.84
CA ARG A 59 -7.05 12.34 10.02
C ARG A 59 -7.80 12.61 8.72
N PRO A 60 -7.69 11.72 7.73
CA PRO A 60 -8.40 11.88 6.47
C PRO A 60 -9.92 11.69 6.65
N GLU A 61 -10.70 12.34 5.83
CA GLU A 61 -12.10 11.99 5.65
C GLU A 61 -12.23 10.67 4.90
N GLY A 62 -13.22 9.83 5.28
CA GLY A 62 -13.44 8.52 4.68
C GLY A 62 -14.60 7.79 5.35
N ARG A 63 -14.66 6.47 5.20
CA ARG A 63 -15.75 5.67 5.76
C ARG A 63 -15.22 4.44 6.49
N GLU A 64 -15.74 4.19 7.67
CA GLU A 64 -15.45 2.95 8.41
C GLU A 64 -16.01 1.73 7.69
N PHE A 65 -15.26 0.64 7.74
CA PHE A 65 -15.76 -0.69 7.41
C PHE A 65 -15.37 -1.70 8.50
N ARG A 66 -16.20 -2.73 8.69
CA ARG A 66 -16.13 -3.58 9.87
C ARG A 66 -15.69 -5.01 9.58
N GLY A 67 -15.36 -5.31 8.34
CA GLY A 67 -14.96 -6.65 7.94
C GLY A 67 -14.64 -6.79 6.47
N ILE A 68 -14.40 -8.03 6.09
CA ILE A 68 -14.16 -8.45 4.71
C ILE A 68 -15.23 -9.46 4.33
N ARG A 69 -15.83 -9.29 3.16
CA ARG A 69 -16.82 -10.21 2.58
C ARG A 69 -16.30 -10.77 1.27
N TYR A 70 -16.27 -12.10 1.16
CA TYR A 70 -15.94 -12.81 -0.09
C TYR A 70 -17.19 -13.22 -0.82
N LEU A 71 -17.19 -13.05 -2.16
CA LEU A 71 -18.29 -13.42 -3.05
C LEU A 71 -17.74 -14.10 -4.30
N ASP A 72 -18.41 -15.14 -4.79
CA ASP A 72 -18.09 -15.80 -6.07
C ASP A 72 -19.31 -15.94 -7.00
N GLY A 73 -20.41 -15.28 -6.68
CA GLY A 73 -21.67 -15.35 -7.39
C GLY A 73 -22.63 -16.46 -6.89
N ARG A 74 -22.13 -17.43 -6.13
CA ARG A 74 -22.93 -18.53 -5.54
C ARG A 74 -22.82 -18.57 -4.02
N HIS A 75 -21.64 -18.25 -3.49
CA HIS A 75 -21.34 -18.31 -2.06
C HIS A 75 -20.96 -16.92 -1.55
N THR A 76 -21.23 -16.71 -0.29
CA THR A 76 -20.82 -15.52 0.46
C THR A 76 -20.21 -15.95 1.77
N ALA A 77 -19.04 -15.39 2.10
CA ALA A 77 -18.40 -15.56 3.39
C ALA A 77 -18.05 -14.20 3.98
N GLU A 78 -18.31 -13.99 5.25
CA GLU A 78 -18.05 -12.74 5.93
C GLU A 78 -17.20 -12.95 7.18
N ALA A 79 -16.22 -12.06 7.38
CA ALA A 79 -15.40 -12.02 8.57
C ALA A 79 -15.36 -10.61 9.13
N ARG A 80 -15.80 -10.44 10.38
CA ARG A 80 -15.75 -9.17 11.12
C ARG A 80 -14.41 -9.00 11.83
N PHE A 81 -13.92 -7.77 11.89
CA PHE A 81 -12.76 -7.42 12.69
C PHE A 81 -13.08 -7.47 14.17
N ARG A 82 -12.10 -7.89 14.98
CA ARG A 82 -12.19 -7.95 16.43
C ARG A 82 -11.67 -6.68 17.10
N ASP A 83 -10.62 -6.09 16.52
CA ASP A 83 -9.81 -5.04 17.15
C ASP A 83 -10.01 -3.68 16.46
N GLY A 84 -11.28 -3.26 16.33
CA GLY A 84 -11.64 -1.97 15.73
C GLY A 84 -12.12 -2.08 14.29
N ALA A 85 -12.38 -0.92 13.69
CA ALA A 85 -12.81 -0.82 12.31
C ALA A 85 -11.63 -0.55 11.37
N GLY A 86 -11.72 -1.01 10.13
CA GLY A 86 -10.94 -0.51 9.03
C GLY A 86 -11.50 0.82 8.52
N TYR A 87 -10.76 1.49 7.65
CA TYR A 87 -11.15 2.80 7.15
C TYR A 87 -10.89 2.91 5.64
N GLY A 88 -11.95 3.10 4.87
CA GLY A 88 -11.86 3.34 3.44
C GLY A 88 -11.64 4.82 3.17
N VAL A 89 -10.55 5.13 2.46
CA VAL A 89 -10.12 6.51 2.22
C VAL A 89 -9.61 6.67 0.81
N ARG A 90 -10.17 7.61 0.07
CA ARG A 90 -9.64 7.96 -1.25
C ARG A 90 -8.17 8.31 -1.17
N ARG A 91 -7.39 7.82 -2.11
CA ARG A 91 -5.95 8.00 -2.14
C ARG A 91 -5.49 9.46 -2.07
N THR A 92 -6.21 10.35 -2.72
CA THR A 92 -5.94 11.80 -2.71
C THR A 92 -6.21 12.42 -1.35
N VAL A 93 -7.28 12.01 -0.67
CA VAL A 93 -7.65 12.48 0.68
C VAL A 93 -6.64 12.00 1.72
N LEU A 94 -6.22 10.72 1.64
CA LEU A 94 -5.15 10.19 2.49
C LEU A 94 -3.84 10.96 2.30
N HIS A 95 -3.49 11.25 1.04
CA HIS A 95 -2.27 12.00 0.75
C HIS A 95 -2.32 13.42 1.32
N ALA A 96 -3.45 14.12 1.16
CA ALA A 96 -3.64 15.46 1.70
C ALA A 96 -3.51 15.47 3.25
N ALA A 97 -4.14 14.51 3.92
CA ALA A 97 -4.05 14.40 5.39
C ALA A 97 -2.62 14.10 5.87
N LEU A 98 -1.88 13.23 5.17
CA LEU A 98 -0.48 12.97 5.49
C LEU A 98 0.43 14.17 5.19
N SER A 99 0.15 14.93 4.13
CA SER A 99 0.88 16.15 3.81
C SER A 99 0.64 17.22 4.87
N GLN A 100 -0.59 17.34 5.36
CA GLN A 100 -0.91 18.25 6.47
C GLN A 100 -0.18 17.83 7.75
N ALA A 101 -0.23 16.55 8.11
CA ALA A 101 0.50 16.03 9.28
C ALA A 101 2.02 16.27 9.17
N ALA A 102 2.59 16.15 7.98
CA ALA A 102 4.00 16.48 7.75
C ALA A 102 4.28 17.98 7.92
N SER A 103 3.39 18.85 7.43
CA SER A 103 3.47 20.30 7.63
C SER A 103 3.37 20.68 9.11
N ASP A 104 2.42 20.09 9.82
CA ASP A 104 2.21 20.33 11.28
C ASP A 104 3.42 19.85 12.11
N ALA A 105 4.10 18.82 11.65
CA ALA A 105 5.36 18.35 12.26
C ALA A 105 6.59 19.17 11.83
N GLY A 106 6.43 20.25 11.06
CA GLY A 106 7.53 21.10 10.61
C GLY A 106 8.40 20.50 9.50
N VAL A 107 7.92 19.47 8.80
CA VAL A 107 8.66 18.85 7.70
C VAL A 107 8.66 19.76 6.47
N ARG A 108 9.86 20.04 5.95
CA ARG A 108 10.00 20.79 4.69
C ARG A 108 9.79 19.85 3.49
N VAL A 109 8.80 20.14 2.66
CA VAL A 109 8.54 19.47 1.39
C VAL A 109 8.98 20.37 0.25
N VAL A 110 9.86 19.87 -0.61
CA VAL A 110 10.44 20.59 -1.76
C VAL A 110 9.96 19.93 -3.04
N HIS A 111 9.45 20.76 -3.97
CA HIS A 111 9.12 20.29 -5.31
C HIS A 111 10.40 20.07 -6.12
N GLY A 112 10.56 18.89 -6.67
CA GLY A 112 11.73 18.54 -7.49
C GLY A 112 11.90 17.04 -7.69
N GLU A 113 12.86 16.69 -8.51
CA GLU A 113 13.26 15.30 -8.79
C GLU A 113 14.56 14.96 -8.08
N VAL A 114 14.64 13.77 -7.50
CA VAL A 114 15.84 13.38 -6.70
C VAL A 114 16.99 12.95 -7.60
N GLY A 115 16.97 12.86 -8.83
CA GLY A 115 18.10 12.62 -9.73
C GLY A 115 19.11 11.56 -9.23
N PRO A 116 20.37 11.69 -9.64
CA PRO A 116 21.46 10.79 -9.19
C PRO A 116 21.73 10.91 -7.70
N VAL A 117 22.00 9.76 -7.07
CA VAL A 117 22.37 9.65 -5.64
C VAL A 117 23.84 9.29 -5.55
N THR A 118 24.61 10.08 -4.83
CA THR A 118 26.01 9.79 -4.47
C THR A 118 26.14 9.67 -2.98
N GLN A 119 27.05 8.83 -2.48
CA GLN A 119 27.28 8.65 -1.05
C GLN A 119 28.73 8.34 -0.74
N ASP A 120 29.14 8.71 0.47
CA ASP A 120 30.39 8.33 1.10
C ASP A 120 30.13 7.60 2.43
N SER A 121 31.15 7.40 3.29
CA SER A 121 31.01 6.74 4.59
C SER A 121 30.18 7.54 5.59
N THR A 122 30.01 8.85 5.40
CA THR A 122 29.40 9.77 6.38
C THR A 122 28.12 10.42 5.89
N SER A 123 27.92 10.51 4.59
CA SER A 123 26.82 11.28 4.00
C SER A 123 26.31 10.72 2.67
N VAL A 124 25.15 11.21 2.28
CA VAL A 124 24.55 11.00 0.96
C VAL A 124 24.14 12.35 0.37
N SER A 125 24.33 12.52 -0.93
CA SER A 125 23.98 13.74 -1.65
C SER A 125 23.01 13.41 -2.80
N ALA A 126 21.92 14.15 -2.90
CA ALA A 126 20.95 14.09 -3.97
C ALA A 126 20.07 15.34 -3.98
N ALA A 127 19.51 15.73 -5.14
CA ALA A 127 18.61 16.88 -5.29
C ALA A 127 19.14 18.20 -4.70
N GLY A 128 20.46 18.42 -4.72
CA GLY A 128 21.09 19.60 -4.11
C GLY A 128 21.20 19.58 -2.59
N PHE A 129 20.79 18.50 -1.92
CA PHE A 129 20.92 18.31 -0.47
C PHE A 129 22.05 17.36 -0.13
N ARG A 130 22.69 17.62 1.03
CA ARG A 130 23.58 16.70 1.69
C ARG A 130 22.95 16.27 3.02
N ALA A 131 22.80 14.95 3.23
CA ALA A 131 22.15 14.37 4.38
C ALA A 131 22.99 13.26 5.00
N ARG A 132 22.75 12.93 6.28
CA ARG A 132 23.34 11.74 6.90
C ARG A 132 22.80 10.46 6.25
N TYR A 133 21.51 10.43 5.92
CA TYR A 133 20.82 9.30 5.32
C TYR A 133 19.82 9.72 4.25
N LEU A 134 19.50 8.80 3.33
CA LEU A 134 18.44 8.95 2.35
C LEU A 134 17.41 7.81 2.50
N ALA A 135 16.14 8.16 2.68
CA ALA A 135 15.00 7.26 2.60
C ALA A 135 14.45 7.26 1.17
N ALA A 136 14.64 6.18 0.43
CA ALA A 136 14.08 6.04 -0.92
C ALA A 136 12.64 5.55 -0.83
N ALA A 137 11.69 6.49 -0.94
CA ALA A 137 10.24 6.30 -0.95
C ALA A 137 9.63 6.54 -2.34
N ASP A 138 10.42 6.34 -3.39
CA ASP A 138 10.16 6.66 -4.80
C ASP A 138 9.24 5.65 -5.51
N GLY A 139 8.68 4.71 -4.76
CA GLY A 139 7.53 3.88 -5.12
C GLY A 139 7.88 2.61 -5.89
N LEU A 140 6.87 2.01 -6.52
CA LEU A 140 6.90 0.66 -7.07
C LEU A 140 8.07 0.43 -8.06
N HIS A 141 8.31 1.41 -8.92
CA HIS A 141 9.34 1.35 -9.96
C HIS A 141 10.62 2.12 -9.58
N SER A 142 10.95 2.18 -8.31
CA SER A 142 12.06 2.95 -7.74
C SER A 142 13.30 3.06 -8.63
N PRO A 143 13.61 4.23 -9.18
CA PRO A 143 14.87 4.50 -9.88
C PRO A 143 16.07 4.34 -8.96
N ILE A 144 15.97 4.79 -7.71
CA ILE A 144 17.05 4.71 -6.72
C ILE A 144 17.39 3.24 -6.43
N ARG A 145 16.38 2.38 -6.23
CA ARG A 145 16.61 0.94 -6.07
C ARG A 145 17.36 0.34 -7.25
N ARG A 146 17.01 0.73 -8.48
CA ARG A 146 17.67 0.22 -9.69
C ARG A 146 19.10 0.71 -9.81
N SER A 147 19.35 1.99 -9.59
CA SER A 147 20.69 2.58 -9.69
C SER A 147 21.68 1.98 -8.69
N LEU A 148 21.19 1.57 -7.51
CA LEU A 148 21.99 0.91 -6.48
C LEU A 148 22.12 -0.61 -6.66
N GLY A 149 21.60 -1.19 -7.75
CA GLY A 149 21.67 -2.65 -8.00
C GLY A 149 20.87 -3.50 -7.00
N LEU A 150 19.94 -2.91 -6.25
CA LEU A 150 19.17 -3.58 -5.21
C LEU A 150 17.93 -4.33 -5.75
N SER A 151 17.60 -4.17 -7.02
CA SER A 151 16.48 -4.89 -7.64
C SER A 151 16.79 -6.39 -7.71
N GLY A 152 15.81 -7.22 -7.32
CA GLY A 152 15.82 -8.66 -7.54
C GLY A 152 15.36 -9.00 -8.95
N GLY A 153 15.47 -10.28 -9.33
CA GLY A 153 14.98 -10.76 -10.61
C GLY A 153 13.46 -10.57 -10.77
N GLU A 154 12.99 -10.48 -12.01
CA GLU A 154 11.56 -10.39 -12.31
C GLU A 154 10.81 -11.66 -11.87
N GLY A 155 9.58 -11.47 -11.38
CA GLY A 155 8.69 -12.59 -11.07
C GLY A 155 8.09 -13.16 -12.35
N ARG A 156 7.92 -14.50 -12.43
CA ARG A 156 7.29 -15.18 -13.58
C ARG A 156 5.85 -14.70 -13.84
N ARG A 157 5.11 -14.37 -12.78
CA ARG A 157 3.71 -13.93 -12.86
C ARG A 157 3.64 -12.43 -12.66
N ARG A 158 3.18 -11.70 -13.68
CA ARG A 158 2.95 -10.26 -13.62
C ARG A 158 1.47 -10.01 -13.35
N ARG A 159 1.16 -9.14 -12.41
CA ARG A 159 -0.21 -8.70 -12.11
C ARG A 159 -0.27 -7.18 -12.07
N TRP A 160 -1.44 -6.66 -12.40
CA TRP A 160 -1.77 -5.24 -12.40
C TRP A 160 -3.00 -5.00 -11.55
N GLY A 161 -3.09 -3.80 -11.00
CA GLY A 161 -4.29 -3.28 -10.36
C GLY A 161 -4.85 -2.12 -11.17
N ILE A 162 -6.15 -2.11 -11.41
CA ILE A 162 -6.87 -1.00 -12.02
C ILE A 162 -7.96 -0.57 -11.04
N ARG A 163 -8.10 0.73 -10.77
CA ARG A 163 -9.10 1.27 -9.85
C ARG A 163 -9.93 2.34 -10.53
N ARG A 164 -11.25 2.32 -10.25
CA ARG A 164 -12.25 3.35 -10.62
C ARG A 164 -13.12 3.67 -9.42
N HIS A 165 -13.55 4.93 -9.28
CA HIS A 165 -14.54 5.33 -8.27
C HIS A 165 -15.90 5.47 -8.92
N PHE A 166 -16.94 5.09 -8.17
CA PHE A 166 -18.35 5.23 -8.57
C PHE A 166 -19.09 6.09 -7.56
N GLN A 167 -19.96 6.98 -8.06
CA GLN A 167 -20.80 7.84 -7.24
C GLN A 167 -22.06 7.08 -6.83
N ILE A 168 -21.97 6.40 -5.70
CA ILE A 168 -23.07 5.65 -5.09
C ILE A 168 -22.79 5.48 -3.60
N ALA A 169 -23.85 5.53 -2.79
CA ALA A 169 -23.74 5.19 -1.37
C ALA A 169 -23.29 3.74 -1.20
N PRO A 170 -22.30 3.46 -0.33
CA PRO A 170 -21.88 2.10 -0.04
C PRO A 170 -23.03 1.24 0.44
N TRP A 171 -23.20 0.08 -0.16
CA TRP A 171 -24.23 -0.90 0.15
C TRP A 171 -23.80 -1.95 1.18
N SER A 172 -22.58 -1.87 1.65
CA SER A 172 -21.99 -2.77 2.62
C SER A 172 -21.10 -2.01 3.60
N ASP A 173 -21.06 -2.43 4.84
CA ASP A 173 -20.08 -2.00 5.85
C ASP A 173 -18.83 -2.90 5.87
N CYS A 174 -18.63 -3.71 4.84
CA CYS A 174 -17.44 -4.52 4.60
C CYS A 174 -16.74 -4.09 3.30
N VAL A 175 -15.44 -4.35 3.21
CA VAL A 175 -14.80 -4.44 1.90
C VAL A 175 -15.25 -5.76 1.27
N GLU A 176 -15.87 -5.68 0.11
CA GLU A 176 -16.29 -6.85 -0.65
C GLU A 176 -15.19 -7.29 -1.62
N VAL A 177 -14.88 -8.57 -1.65
CA VAL A 177 -13.93 -9.18 -2.57
C VAL A 177 -14.65 -10.19 -3.45
N TYR A 178 -14.81 -9.86 -4.71
CA TYR A 178 -15.39 -10.72 -5.72
C TYR A 178 -14.30 -11.60 -6.33
N TRP A 179 -14.46 -12.90 -6.23
CA TRP A 179 -13.54 -13.88 -6.77
C TRP A 179 -14.01 -14.35 -8.16
N GLY A 180 -13.32 -13.90 -9.20
CA GLY A 180 -13.51 -14.39 -10.57
C GLY A 180 -12.56 -15.54 -10.93
N SER A 181 -12.58 -16.02 -12.17
CA SER A 181 -11.73 -17.14 -12.62
C SER A 181 -10.23 -16.81 -12.63
N ASP A 182 -9.86 -15.58 -12.98
CA ASP A 182 -8.47 -15.12 -13.19
C ASP A 182 -8.17 -13.74 -12.57
N ALA A 183 -9.17 -13.12 -11.94
CA ALA A 183 -9.10 -11.79 -11.37
C ALA A 183 -9.88 -11.70 -10.05
N GLU A 184 -9.55 -10.75 -9.19
CA GLU A 184 -10.33 -10.35 -8.02
C GLU A 184 -10.75 -8.90 -8.16
N ALA A 185 -12.01 -8.58 -7.78
CA ALA A 185 -12.48 -7.21 -7.67
C ALA A 185 -12.76 -6.87 -6.20
N TYR A 186 -12.32 -5.70 -5.77
CA TYR A 186 -12.47 -5.17 -4.43
C TYR A 186 -13.39 -3.97 -4.47
N VAL A 187 -14.44 -3.97 -3.66
CA VAL A 187 -15.32 -2.82 -3.47
C VAL A 187 -15.08 -2.28 -2.08
N THR A 188 -14.53 -1.08 -2.00
CA THR A 188 -14.20 -0.41 -0.75
C THR A 188 -15.10 0.82 -0.55
N PRO A 189 -15.83 0.94 0.57
CA PRO A 189 -16.54 2.16 0.92
C PRO A 189 -15.53 3.27 1.24
N VAL A 190 -15.48 4.35 0.44
CA VAL A 190 -14.47 5.41 0.59
C VAL A 190 -15.05 6.79 0.88
N GLY A 191 -16.35 6.87 1.04
CA GLY A 191 -17.09 8.09 1.38
C GLY A 191 -18.58 7.81 1.55
N GLU A 192 -19.36 8.84 1.90
CA GLU A 192 -20.81 8.73 2.08
C GLU A 192 -21.50 8.27 0.79
N ASN A 193 -21.11 8.84 -0.35
CA ASN A 193 -21.68 8.56 -1.66
C ASN A 193 -20.60 8.14 -2.66
N CYS A 194 -19.62 7.36 -2.21
CA CYS A 194 -18.52 6.94 -3.08
C CYS A 194 -18.01 5.55 -2.69
N VAL A 195 -17.91 4.67 -3.68
CA VAL A 195 -17.20 3.39 -3.58
C VAL A 195 -16.00 3.37 -4.52
N GLY A 196 -14.89 2.82 -4.06
CA GLY A 196 -13.76 2.48 -4.90
C GLY A 196 -13.86 1.03 -5.36
N VAL A 197 -13.75 0.78 -6.67
CA VAL A 197 -13.66 -0.56 -7.24
C VAL A 197 -12.27 -0.77 -7.80
N ALA A 198 -11.52 -1.72 -7.23
CA ALA A 198 -10.18 -2.08 -7.70
C ALA A 198 -10.18 -3.52 -8.21
N ILE A 199 -9.66 -3.74 -9.43
CA ILE A 199 -9.55 -5.07 -10.04
C ILE A 199 -8.08 -5.46 -10.11
N LEU A 200 -7.73 -6.62 -9.55
CA LEU A 200 -6.41 -7.23 -9.64
C LEU A 200 -6.42 -8.37 -10.66
N THR A 201 -5.55 -8.29 -11.67
CA THR A 201 -5.56 -9.24 -12.79
C THR A 201 -4.17 -9.51 -13.34
N SER A 202 -3.98 -10.67 -13.97
CA SER A 202 -2.80 -10.97 -14.82
C SER A 202 -3.07 -10.72 -16.30
N ALA A 203 -4.31 -10.49 -16.69
CA ALA A 203 -4.70 -10.24 -18.06
C ALA A 203 -4.53 -8.75 -18.43
N ARG A 204 -4.32 -8.47 -19.72
CA ARG A 204 -4.31 -7.11 -20.27
C ARG A 204 -5.74 -6.64 -20.49
N GLY A 205 -5.95 -5.33 -20.56
CA GLY A 205 -7.24 -4.71 -20.87
C GLY A 205 -7.61 -3.59 -19.92
N GLY A 206 -8.61 -2.81 -20.29
CA GLY A 206 -9.16 -1.70 -19.49
C GLY A 206 -10.05 -2.19 -18.35
N PHE A 207 -10.55 -1.24 -17.58
CA PHE A 207 -11.42 -1.53 -16.42
C PHE A 207 -12.69 -2.28 -16.85
N ASP A 208 -13.40 -1.81 -17.88
CA ASP A 208 -14.68 -2.39 -18.31
C ASP A 208 -14.53 -3.81 -18.84
N GLU A 209 -13.46 -4.10 -19.59
CA GLU A 209 -13.15 -5.47 -20.04
C GLU A 209 -12.91 -6.41 -18.86
N ARG A 210 -12.26 -5.94 -17.80
CA ARG A 210 -11.96 -6.74 -16.59
C ARG A 210 -13.19 -6.88 -15.71
N LEU A 211 -14.06 -5.85 -15.66
CA LEU A 211 -15.31 -5.86 -14.93
C LEU A 211 -16.27 -6.94 -15.44
N ALA A 212 -16.25 -7.26 -16.73
CA ALA A 212 -17.08 -8.31 -17.32
C ALA A 212 -16.90 -9.70 -16.67
N ALA A 213 -15.76 -9.94 -16.00
CA ALA A 213 -15.54 -11.16 -15.21
C ALA A 213 -16.39 -11.22 -13.91
N PHE A 214 -17.08 -10.15 -13.54
CA PHE A 214 -17.84 -10.00 -12.29
C PHE A 214 -19.27 -9.52 -12.58
N PRO A 215 -20.16 -10.35 -13.16
CA PRO A 215 -21.47 -9.91 -13.66
C PRO A 215 -22.35 -9.26 -12.59
N LEU A 216 -22.38 -9.79 -11.36
CA LEU A 216 -23.15 -9.19 -10.26
C LEU A 216 -22.65 -7.79 -9.87
N LEU A 217 -21.35 -7.58 -9.89
CA LEU A 217 -20.77 -6.27 -9.65
C LEU A 217 -21.01 -5.33 -10.82
N ALA A 218 -20.83 -5.84 -12.05
CA ALA A 218 -21.07 -5.07 -13.28
C ALA A 218 -22.51 -4.56 -13.36
N GLU A 219 -23.51 -5.40 -13.07
CA GLU A 219 -24.92 -5.02 -12.99
C GLU A 219 -25.16 -3.92 -11.95
N ARG A 220 -24.58 -4.07 -10.77
CA ARG A 220 -24.77 -3.11 -9.66
C ARG A 220 -24.22 -1.72 -9.94
N ILE A 221 -23.14 -1.61 -10.70
CA ILE A 221 -22.52 -0.32 -11.02
C ILE A 221 -22.79 0.15 -12.47
N HIS A 222 -23.62 -0.57 -13.20
CA HIS A 222 -24.01 -0.20 -14.56
C HIS A 222 -24.67 1.17 -14.60
N GLY A 223 -24.22 2.02 -15.52
CA GLY A 223 -24.80 3.36 -15.75
C GLY A 223 -24.51 4.38 -14.65
N LEU A 224 -23.76 4.03 -13.60
CA LEU A 224 -23.39 4.99 -12.56
C LEU A 224 -22.32 5.96 -13.05
N GLU A 225 -22.40 7.19 -12.55
CA GLU A 225 -21.33 8.18 -12.71
C GLU A 225 -20.04 7.68 -12.09
N HIS A 226 -18.92 7.84 -12.81
CA HIS A 226 -17.63 7.33 -12.35
C HIS A 226 -16.48 8.27 -12.71
N GLY A 227 -15.40 8.15 -11.96
CA GLY A 227 -14.14 8.87 -12.20
C GLY A 227 -13.24 8.20 -13.22
N HIS A 228 -12.04 8.77 -13.40
CA HIS A 228 -11.02 8.21 -14.28
C HIS A 228 -10.34 6.97 -13.69
N ASP A 229 -9.92 6.06 -14.58
CA ASP A 229 -9.15 4.89 -14.21
C ASP A 229 -7.74 5.26 -13.74
N ARG A 230 -7.26 4.50 -12.75
CA ARG A 230 -5.87 4.49 -12.35
C ARG A 230 -5.35 3.06 -12.35
N ALA A 231 -4.22 2.86 -13.00
CA ALA A 231 -3.58 1.55 -13.08
C ALA A 231 -2.18 1.57 -12.46
N ALA A 232 -1.76 0.43 -11.91
CA ALA A 232 -0.42 0.21 -11.40
C ALA A 232 0.04 -1.22 -11.70
N GLY A 233 1.31 -1.39 -11.99
CA GLY A 233 1.92 -2.70 -12.19
C GLY A 233 3.13 -2.66 -13.13
N PRO A 234 3.81 -3.79 -13.28
CA PRO A 234 3.58 -5.04 -12.57
C PRO A 234 3.82 -4.90 -11.06
N LEU A 235 2.88 -5.44 -10.26
CA LEU A 235 2.85 -5.20 -8.81
C LEU A 235 4.04 -5.83 -8.08
N ARG A 236 4.39 -7.06 -8.43
CA ARG A 236 5.45 -7.79 -7.71
C ARG A 236 6.82 -7.18 -7.95
N GLN A 237 7.44 -6.68 -6.87
CA GLN A 237 8.80 -6.15 -6.87
C GLN A 237 9.66 -6.96 -5.91
N LYS A 238 10.69 -7.62 -6.45
CA LYS A 238 11.69 -8.32 -5.64
C LYS A 238 12.86 -7.40 -5.35
N VAL A 239 13.32 -7.39 -4.13
CA VAL A 239 14.44 -6.57 -3.66
C VAL A 239 15.44 -7.45 -2.94
N ARG A 240 16.72 -7.29 -3.23
CA ARG A 240 17.82 -8.07 -2.63
C ARG A 240 18.08 -7.62 -1.19
N HIS A 241 18.33 -6.32 -1.04
CA HIS A 241 18.56 -5.64 0.24
C HIS A 241 17.77 -4.35 0.31
N ARG A 242 17.36 -3.91 1.51
CA ARG A 242 16.60 -2.66 1.74
C ARG A 242 17.49 -1.51 2.17
N SER A 243 18.79 -1.76 2.29
CA SER A 243 19.78 -0.73 2.55
C SER A 243 21.03 -0.95 1.69
N ALA A 244 21.69 0.13 1.32
CA ALA A 244 23.00 0.16 0.68
C ALA A 244 23.75 1.40 1.20
N GLY A 245 24.72 1.19 2.09
CA GLY A 245 25.40 2.29 2.78
C GLY A 245 24.40 3.16 3.53
N ARG A 246 24.30 4.42 3.14
CA ARG A 246 23.45 5.45 3.78
C ARG A 246 22.07 5.59 3.12
N VAL A 247 21.72 4.74 2.17
CA VAL A 247 20.42 4.73 1.49
C VAL A 247 19.58 3.56 2.00
N LEU A 248 18.33 3.84 2.46
CA LEU A 248 17.36 2.87 2.94
C LEU A 248 16.08 2.96 2.11
N LEU A 249 15.55 1.81 1.67
CA LEU A 249 14.33 1.74 0.86
C LEU A 249 13.10 1.60 1.78
N VAL A 250 12.02 2.33 1.49
CA VAL A 250 10.77 2.27 2.26
C VAL A 250 9.53 2.22 1.35
N GLY A 251 8.43 1.67 1.85
CA GLY A 251 7.22 1.46 1.06
C GLY A 251 7.44 0.49 -0.11
N ASP A 252 6.80 0.73 -1.24
CA ASP A 252 6.89 -0.14 -2.42
C ASP A 252 8.33 -0.22 -3.00
N ALA A 253 9.16 0.79 -2.77
CA ALA A 253 10.57 0.76 -3.14
C ALA A 253 11.34 -0.35 -2.41
N ALA A 254 10.97 -0.67 -1.17
CA ALA A 254 11.56 -1.75 -0.36
C ALA A 254 11.11 -3.16 -0.79
N GLY A 255 10.19 -3.25 -1.74
CA GLY A 255 9.63 -4.48 -2.28
C GLY A 255 8.14 -4.61 -2.07
N TYR A 256 7.47 -5.28 -2.99
CA TYR A 256 6.04 -5.49 -2.97
C TYR A 256 5.70 -6.91 -3.42
N VAL A 257 4.78 -7.57 -2.73
CA VAL A 257 4.33 -8.92 -3.08
C VAL A 257 3.13 -8.83 -4.00
N ASP A 258 2.01 -8.31 -3.48
CA ASP A 258 0.75 -8.12 -4.20
C ASP A 258 -0.20 -7.25 -3.37
N ALA A 259 -1.25 -6.71 -3.99
CA ALA A 259 -2.28 -5.91 -3.31
C ALA A 259 -3.39 -6.77 -2.68
N LEU A 260 -3.34 -8.09 -2.83
CA LEU A 260 -4.39 -9.06 -2.53
C LEU A 260 -4.94 -8.97 -1.09
N THR A 261 -4.11 -8.65 -0.12
CA THR A 261 -4.47 -8.62 1.31
C THR A 261 -4.72 -7.21 1.87
N GLY A 262 -4.53 -6.17 1.06
CA GLY A 262 -4.81 -4.78 1.46
C GLY A 262 -3.87 -4.16 2.51
N GLU A 263 -2.75 -4.81 2.85
CA GLU A 263 -1.87 -4.38 3.96
C GLU A 263 -0.72 -3.44 3.57
N GLY A 264 -0.59 -3.12 2.29
CA GLY A 264 0.57 -2.35 1.80
C GLY A 264 0.82 -1.03 2.53
N MET A 265 -0.23 -0.33 2.96
CA MET A 265 -0.13 0.95 3.68
C MET A 265 0.38 0.75 5.12
N GLY A 266 -0.19 -0.20 5.87
CA GLY A 266 0.25 -0.48 7.23
C GLY A 266 1.71 -0.90 7.30
N LEU A 267 2.12 -1.73 6.36
CA LEU A 267 3.52 -2.12 6.23
C LEU A 267 4.44 -0.93 5.88
N ALA A 268 3.97 -0.03 5.03
CA ALA A 268 4.73 1.18 4.69
C ALA A 268 4.92 2.09 5.91
N PHE A 269 3.87 2.28 6.72
CA PHE A 269 3.92 3.08 7.95
C PHE A 269 4.83 2.44 9.01
N GLY A 270 4.68 1.13 9.26
CA GLY A 270 5.55 0.41 10.19
C GLY A 270 7.01 0.37 9.74
N ALA A 271 7.26 0.24 8.43
CA ALA A 271 8.62 0.29 7.89
C ALA A 271 9.23 1.71 7.96
N ALA A 272 8.40 2.76 7.84
CA ALA A 272 8.83 4.14 8.02
C ALA A 272 9.31 4.40 9.46
N GLU A 273 8.54 3.98 10.46
CA GLU A 273 8.92 4.06 11.87
C GLU A 273 10.22 3.29 12.13
N LEU A 274 10.32 2.07 11.62
CA LEU A 274 11.51 1.22 11.74
C LEU A 274 12.75 1.88 11.12
N LEU A 275 12.61 2.44 9.91
CA LEU A 275 13.69 3.15 9.22
C LEU A 275 14.24 4.28 10.08
N VAL A 276 13.35 5.12 10.63
CA VAL A 276 13.73 6.25 11.46
C VAL A 276 14.45 5.79 12.73
N ARG A 277 14.02 4.70 13.37
CA ARG A 277 14.74 4.12 14.52
C ARG A 277 16.18 3.72 14.16
N CYS A 278 16.37 3.07 13.01
CA CYS A 278 17.70 2.66 12.54
C CYS A 278 18.59 3.87 12.23
N VAL A 279 18.02 4.91 11.59
CA VAL A 279 18.72 6.17 11.28
C VAL A 279 19.13 6.90 12.58
N ARG A 280 18.22 7.00 13.54
CA ARG A 280 18.50 7.63 14.84
C ARG A 280 19.60 6.91 15.61
N ALA A 281 19.63 5.59 15.57
CA ALA A 281 20.64 4.76 16.21
C ALA A 281 21.97 4.70 15.44
N ASP A 282 22.07 5.32 14.26
CA ASP A 282 23.19 5.21 13.32
C ASP A 282 23.53 3.74 12.94
N GLN A 283 22.48 2.90 12.82
CA GLN A 283 22.58 1.47 12.52
C GLN A 283 21.79 1.08 11.26
N PRO A 284 22.15 1.60 10.08
CA PRO A 284 21.43 1.31 8.83
C PRO A 284 21.52 -0.17 8.41
N GLY A 285 22.55 -0.87 8.82
CA GLY A 285 22.76 -2.31 8.56
C GLY A 285 21.69 -3.21 9.18
N ASP A 286 21.09 -2.80 10.29
CA ASP A 286 20.04 -3.55 10.97
C ASP A 286 18.68 -3.47 10.26
N TYR A 287 18.48 -2.45 9.43
CA TYR A 287 17.19 -2.18 8.81
C TYR A 287 16.68 -3.36 7.96
N ASP A 288 17.49 -3.96 7.09
CA ASP A 288 17.03 -5.06 6.23
C ASP A 288 16.59 -6.28 7.06
N ARG A 289 17.31 -6.62 8.12
CA ARG A 289 16.97 -7.73 9.03
C ARG A 289 15.63 -7.46 9.74
N GLN A 290 15.49 -6.28 10.33
CA GLN A 290 14.28 -5.89 11.07
C GLN A 290 13.08 -5.73 10.13
N TRP A 291 13.28 -5.17 8.92
CA TRP A 291 12.23 -5.08 7.90
C TRP A 291 11.71 -6.47 7.47
N ARG A 292 12.61 -7.44 7.32
CA ARG A 292 12.22 -8.82 7.01
C ARG A 292 11.41 -9.45 8.13
N ALA A 293 11.75 -9.19 9.38
CA ALA A 293 11.00 -9.65 10.55
C ALA A 293 9.61 -9.02 10.58
N LEU A 294 9.52 -7.69 10.45
CA LEU A 294 8.26 -6.92 10.41
C LEU A 294 7.30 -7.44 9.33
N THR A 295 7.81 -7.70 8.12
CA THR A 295 6.97 -8.05 6.97
C THR A 295 6.78 -9.56 6.78
N ARG A 296 7.41 -10.41 7.61
CA ARG A 296 7.46 -11.87 7.41
C ARG A 296 6.08 -12.49 7.31
N ARG A 297 5.19 -12.19 8.26
CA ARG A 297 3.84 -12.77 8.33
C ARG A 297 3.03 -12.40 7.09
N TYR A 298 2.95 -11.12 6.77
CA TYR A 298 2.30 -10.62 5.57
C TYR A 298 2.83 -11.30 4.31
N ARG A 299 4.14 -11.33 4.14
CA ARG A 299 4.77 -11.90 2.93
C ARG A 299 4.47 -13.37 2.76
N LEU A 300 4.43 -14.14 3.85
CA LEU A 300 4.09 -15.56 3.83
C LEU A 300 2.62 -15.78 3.51
N LEU A 301 1.70 -15.08 4.18
CA LEU A 301 0.26 -15.22 3.97
C LEU A 301 -0.16 -14.76 2.57
N THR A 302 0.32 -13.60 2.13
CA THR A 302 0.04 -13.07 0.79
C THR A 302 0.64 -13.99 -0.29
N ALA A 303 1.85 -14.50 -0.11
CA ALA A 303 2.46 -15.41 -1.07
C ALA A 303 1.72 -16.75 -1.13
N ALA A 304 1.29 -17.30 0.00
CA ALA A 304 0.51 -18.54 0.06
C ALA A 304 -0.85 -18.37 -0.64
N LEU A 305 -1.58 -17.29 -0.33
CA LEU A 305 -2.86 -16.99 -0.96
C LEU A 305 -2.71 -16.74 -2.47
N LEU A 306 -1.69 -16.00 -2.87
CA LEU A 306 -1.39 -15.72 -4.27
C LEU A 306 -0.99 -16.99 -5.03
N HIS A 307 -0.26 -17.89 -4.40
CA HIS A 307 0.10 -19.17 -5.00
C HIS A 307 -1.13 -20.06 -5.15
N GLY A 308 -1.91 -20.24 -4.08
CA GLY A 308 -3.14 -21.02 -4.09
C GLY A 308 -4.16 -20.51 -5.10
N SER A 309 -4.43 -19.20 -5.10
CA SER A 309 -5.35 -18.58 -6.07
C SER A 309 -4.85 -18.64 -7.53
N GLY A 310 -3.61 -19.06 -7.75
CA GLY A 310 -3.04 -19.30 -9.06
C GLY A 310 -3.49 -20.61 -9.70
N PHE A 311 -4.02 -21.55 -8.92
CA PHE A 311 -4.55 -22.83 -9.38
C PHE A 311 -6.07 -22.76 -9.44
N GLY A 312 -6.64 -22.95 -10.64
CA GLY A 312 -8.09 -22.82 -10.87
C GLY A 312 -8.96 -23.57 -9.85
N PRO A 313 -8.72 -24.87 -9.57
CA PRO A 313 -9.50 -25.62 -8.59
C PRO A 313 -9.41 -25.04 -7.17
N VAL A 314 -8.21 -24.64 -6.71
CA VAL A 314 -8.02 -24.02 -5.39
C VAL A 314 -8.72 -22.66 -5.33
N ARG A 315 -8.60 -21.88 -6.40
CA ARG A 315 -9.27 -20.59 -6.51
C ARG A 315 -10.79 -20.71 -6.40
N ALA A 316 -11.38 -21.67 -7.11
CA ALA A 316 -12.82 -21.93 -7.05
C ALA A 316 -13.32 -22.38 -5.67
N CYS A 317 -12.43 -22.92 -4.83
CA CYS A 317 -12.76 -23.33 -3.46
C CYS A 317 -12.58 -22.24 -2.41
N ILE A 318 -12.00 -21.06 -2.74
CA ILE A 318 -11.70 -20.02 -1.74
C ILE A 318 -12.97 -19.55 -1.03
N THR A 319 -13.99 -19.09 -1.78
CA THR A 319 -15.24 -18.60 -1.20
C THR A 319 -16.07 -19.70 -0.56
N PRO A 320 -16.31 -20.87 -1.22
CA PRO A 320 -17.01 -21.99 -0.58
C PRO A 320 -16.35 -22.46 0.71
N ALA A 321 -15.03 -22.62 0.73
CA ALA A 321 -14.31 -23.02 1.95
C ALA A 321 -14.39 -21.96 3.05
N SER A 322 -14.32 -20.68 2.68
CA SER A 322 -14.48 -19.57 3.63
C SER A 322 -15.90 -19.55 4.23
N ALA A 323 -16.92 -19.86 3.44
CA ALA A 323 -18.32 -19.96 3.89
C ALA A 323 -18.55 -21.19 4.78
N ALA A 324 -17.96 -22.34 4.44
CA ALA A 324 -18.06 -23.57 5.22
C ALA A 324 -17.28 -23.51 6.54
N LEU A 325 -16.21 -22.70 6.62
CA LEU A 325 -15.32 -22.59 7.79
C LEU A 325 -15.21 -21.13 8.27
N PRO A 326 -16.31 -20.49 8.71
CA PRO A 326 -16.33 -19.06 9.02
C PRO A 326 -15.37 -18.66 10.14
N SER A 327 -15.16 -19.54 11.13
CA SER A 327 -14.22 -19.28 12.23
C SER A 327 -12.74 -19.28 11.77
N VAL A 328 -12.42 -20.10 10.78
CA VAL A 328 -11.07 -20.14 10.17
C VAL A 328 -10.88 -18.88 9.31
N PHE A 329 -11.86 -18.54 8.48
CA PHE A 329 -11.83 -17.34 7.66
C PHE A 329 -11.68 -16.08 8.54
N ALA A 330 -12.48 -15.96 9.61
CA ALA A 330 -12.35 -14.85 10.55
C ALA A 330 -10.97 -14.79 11.22
N ARG A 331 -10.37 -15.93 11.59
CA ARG A 331 -9.00 -15.96 12.12
C ARG A 331 -7.97 -15.45 11.11
N VAL A 332 -8.07 -15.87 9.85
CA VAL A 332 -7.15 -15.42 8.79
C VAL A 332 -7.28 -13.93 8.54
N VAL A 333 -8.52 -13.41 8.40
CA VAL A 333 -8.78 -11.98 8.19
C VAL A 333 -8.26 -11.14 9.36
N ASN A 334 -8.54 -11.55 10.61
CA ASN A 334 -8.07 -10.83 11.78
C ASN A 334 -6.54 -10.96 11.96
N ALA A 335 -5.97 -12.07 11.51
CA ALA A 335 -4.54 -12.25 11.48
C ALA A 335 -3.83 -11.32 10.49
N LEU A 336 -4.48 -10.91 9.43
CA LEU A 336 -3.99 -9.90 8.49
C LEU A 336 -4.23 -8.47 9.03
N GLY A 337 -5.29 -8.22 9.77
CA GLY A 337 -5.65 -6.90 10.31
C GLY A 337 -5.00 -6.52 11.64
N SER A 338 -4.11 -7.36 12.20
CA SER A 338 -3.49 -7.16 13.54
C SER A 338 -2.04 -6.66 13.50
#